data_972fb7e58432cd392511bfe6f9b9a336
#
_entry.id   972fb7e58432cd392511bfe6f9b9a336
#
_cell.length_a   1.000
_cell.length_b   1.000
_cell.length_c   1.000
_cell.angle_alpha   90.00
_cell.angle_beta   90.00
_cell.angle_gamma   90.00
#
_symmetry.space_group_name_H-M   'P 1'
#
loop_
_entity.id
_entity.type
_entity.pdbx_description
1 polymer ?
#
loop_
_entity_poly.entity_id
_entity_poly.type
_entity_poly.pdbx_seq_one_letter_code
_entity_poly.pdbx_strand_id
1 'polypeptide(L)'
;MANALLLHEPSRQIFVDLGYAAKAAERLKAGNIDDEFLLCRILFLLTYGTNIDFVVLVNQHALAHSLNERVAHHSTAFSESGRMGSRPSSIEDMAMVEALKLIFNITHFYPDLIPTFTPSLKSLVNILLYHDLPSPPLQSPITYILNALLNLDLNSAQTTPADPKLDTSPLFPDEHPQGVIDRLTSILSKAVKEHSERELDEAALPLCTLIRRVYEVASPEMKARTRGLLLPGDQDREQPLGKGETLSARLLKLSCSPHLPSLGENISSLLFELSDKDPNKFVENIGYGYAAGFLSSHNIEVPASATGVGSSSRENANVRGDVNPITGQRWSPENKQQQDLPEMTEEEKEREAERLFVLFERLRATGVVDVKNPVQQARDEGRFEELD
;
A
#
# COMPACT_ATOMS: atom_id res chain seq x y z
N MET A 1 -20.44 1.10 -31.96
CA MET A 1 -20.18 -0.30 -31.58
C MET A 1 -19.84 -0.41 -30.12
N ALA A 2 -18.79 0.22 -29.59
CA ALA A 2 -18.38 0.13 -28.17
C ALA A 2 -19.52 0.42 -27.17
N ASN A 3 -20.33 1.45 -27.41
CA ASN A 3 -21.50 1.77 -26.55
C ASN A 3 -22.56 0.66 -26.56
N ALA A 4 -22.75 -0.07 -27.69
CA ALA A 4 -23.67 -1.20 -27.69
C ALA A 4 -23.16 -2.35 -26.84
N LEU A 5 -21.85 -2.66 -26.88
CA LEU A 5 -21.21 -3.67 -26.03
C LEU A 5 -21.22 -3.28 -24.55
N LEU A 6 -21.19 -1.98 -24.23
CA LEU A 6 -21.29 -1.48 -22.87
C LEU A 6 -22.70 -1.65 -22.30
N LEU A 7 -23.72 -1.25 -23.08
CA LEU A 7 -25.12 -1.18 -22.62
C LEU A 7 -25.90 -2.49 -22.75
N HIS A 8 -25.46 -3.38 -23.66
CA HIS A 8 -26.15 -4.65 -23.93
C HIS A 8 -25.15 -5.82 -23.84
N GLU A 9 -25.05 -6.39 -22.68
CA GLU A 9 -24.08 -7.45 -22.36
C GLU A 9 -24.14 -8.66 -23.34
N PRO A 10 -25.31 -9.19 -23.74
CA PRO A 10 -25.37 -10.30 -24.66
C PRO A 10 -24.71 -10.04 -26.03
N SER A 11 -24.61 -8.77 -26.46
CA SER A 11 -23.94 -8.42 -27.73
C SER A 11 -22.44 -8.67 -27.70
N ARG A 12 -21.83 -8.75 -26.51
CA ARG A 12 -20.39 -9.05 -26.32
C ARG A 12 -20.08 -10.45 -26.83
N GLN A 13 -20.88 -11.46 -26.44
CA GLN A 13 -20.68 -12.83 -26.91
C GLN A 13 -20.92 -12.96 -28.39
N ILE A 14 -21.95 -12.31 -28.93
CA ILE A 14 -22.21 -12.31 -30.38
C ILE A 14 -21.00 -11.74 -31.15
N PHE A 15 -20.37 -10.69 -30.64
CA PHE A 15 -19.18 -10.09 -31.25
C PHE A 15 -18.00 -11.09 -31.25
N VAL A 16 -17.83 -11.88 -30.20
CA VAL A 16 -16.81 -12.94 -30.12
C VAL A 16 -17.13 -14.07 -31.11
N ASP A 17 -18.36 -14.56 -31.13
CA ASP A 17 -18.81 -15.67 -31.97
C ASP A 17 -18.66 -15.35 -33.50
N LEU A 18 -18.80 -14.07 -33.86
CA LEU A 18 -18.58 -13.59 -35.21
C LEU A 18 -17.10 -13.41 -35.61
N GLY A 19 -16.16 -13.70 -34.66
CA GLY A 19 -14.73 -13.59 -34.92
C GLY A 19 -14.20 -12.15 -35.00
N TYR A 20 -14.97 -11.16 -34.53
CA TYR A 20 -14.53 -9.76 -34.56
C TYR A 20 -13.46 -9.42 -33.53
N ALA A 21 -13.29 -10.21 -32.48
CA ALA A 21 -12.23 -10.01 -31.50
C ALA A 21 -10.83 -10.16 -32.12
N ALA A 22 -10.63 -11.20 -32.95
CA ALA A 22 -9.39 -11.41 -33.69
C ALA A 22 -9.09 -10.24 -34.64
N LYS A 23 -10.10 -9.80 -35.40
CA LYS A 23 -9.97 -8.65 -36.33
C LYS A 23 -9.65 -7.34 -35.57
N ALA A 24 -10.21 -7.16 -34.38
CA ALA A 24 -9.90 -5.99 -33.53
C ALA A 24 -8.45 -6.00 -33.09
N ALA A 25 -7.93 -7.17 -32.65
CA ALA A 25 -6.54 -7.34 -32.22
C ALA A 25 -5.56 -7.08 -33.39
N GLU A 26 -5.85 -7.64 -34.59
CA GLU A 26 -5.03 -7.42 -35.78
C GLU A 26 -5.02 -5.97 -36.24
N ARG A 27 -6.18 -5.29 -36.20
CA ARG A 27 -6.29 -3.88 -36.58
C ARG A 27 -5.56 -2.95 -35.60
N LEU A 28 -5.47 -3.30 -34.34
CA LEU A 28 -4.75 -2.52 -33.36
C LEU A 28 -3.27 -2.31 -33.72
N LYS A 29 -2.67 -3.26 -34.43
CA LYS A 29 -1.27 -3.19 -34.86
C LYS A 29 -0.98 -1.99 -35.78
N ALA A 30 -1.89 -1.63 -36.64
CA ALA A 30 -1.71 -0.56 -37.67
C ALA A 30 -2.64 0.65 -37.44
N GLY A 31 -3.40 0.66 -36.33
CA GLY A 31 -4.40 1.68 -36.05
C GLY A 31 -3.79 3.02 -35.65
N ASN A 32 -4.56 4.10 -35.89
CA ASN A 32 -4.29 5.42 -35.35
C ASN A 32 -4.79 5.51 -33.90
N ILE A 33 -4.70 6.70 -33.26
CA ILE A 33 -5.10 6.91 -31.88
C ILE A 33 -6.59 6.68 -31.62
N ASP A 34 -7.46 6.99 -32.60
CA ASP A 34 -8.90 6.75 -32.51
C ASP A 34 -9.21 5.23 -32.60
N ASP A 35 -8.52 4.52 -33.47
CA ASP A 35 -8.60 3.07 -33.56
C ASP A 35 -8.10 2.43 -32.26
N GLU A 36 -7.00 2.88 -31.71
CA GLU A 36 -6.47 2.40 -30.42
C GLU A 36 -7.50 2.55 -29.30
N PHE A 37 -8.04 3.75 -29.13
CA PHE A 37 -9.07 4.02 -28.13
C PHE A 37 -10.28 3.07 -28.27
N LEU A 38 -10.81 2.96 -29.49
CA LEU A 38 -12.01 2.18 -29.74
C LEU A 38 -11.76 0.67 -29.62
N LEU A 39 -10.65 0.17 -30.18
CA LEU A 39 -10.33 -1.25 -30.19
C LEU A 39 -9.95 -1.77 -28.80
N CYS A 40 -9.13 -1.02 -28.06
CA CYS A 40 -8.81 -1.36 -26.69
C CYS A 40 -10.06 -1.37 -25.80
N ARG A 41 -10.95 -0.38 -25.95
CA ARG A 41 -12.23 -0.33 -25.22
C ARG A 41 -13.14 -1.52 -25.57
N ILE A 42 -13.22 -1.90 -26.84
CA ILE A 42 -14.00 -3.07 -27.27
C ILE A 42 -13.41 -4.33 -26.65
N LEU A 43 -12.12 -4.58 -26.80
CA LEU A 43 -11.45 -5.77 -26.26
C LEU A 43 -11.54 -5.82 -24.73
N PHE A 44 -11.41 -4.65 -24.05
CA PHE A 44 -11.63 -4.54 -22.61
C PHE A 44 -13.05 -4.97 -22.21
N LEU A 45 -14.10 -4.51 -22.92
CA LEU A 45 -15.47 -4.90 -22.61
C LEU A 45 -15.70 -6.40 -22.83
N LEU A 46 -14.98 -7.02 -23.78
CA LEU A 46 -15.06 -8.47 -24.04
C LEU A 46 -14.39 -9.31 -22.95
N THR A 47 -13.59 -8.73 -22.05
CA THR A 47 -13.05 -9.47 -20.90
C THR A 47 -14.12 -9.87 -19.89
N TYR A 48 -15.32 -9.30 -19.99
CA TYR A 48 -16.42 -9.53 -19.05
C TYR A 48 -17.58 -10.28 -19.72
N GLY A 49 -17.96 -11.42 -19.14
CA GLY A 49 -19.17 -12.14 -19.51
C GLY A 49 -19.13 -12.78 -20.90
N THR A 50 -17.93 -13.12 -21.42
CA THR A 50 -17.74 -13.80 -22.71
C THR A 50 -16.79 -14.99 -22.57
N ASN A 51 -16.80 -15.87 -23.58
CA ASN A 51 -15.88 -17.00 -23.71
C ASN A 51 -14.66 -16.66 -24.60
N ILE A 52 -14.30 -15.39 -24.71
CA ILE A 52 -13.14 -14.95 -25.50
C ILE A 52 -11.85 -15.64 -25.03
N ASP A 53 -11.05 -16.13 -25.95
CA ASP A 53 -9.74 -16.72 -25.66
C ASP A 53 -8.62 -15.69 -25.89
N PHE A 54 -8.18 -15.06 -24.82
CA PHE A 54 -7.07 -14.10 -24.89
C PHE A 54 -5.71 -14.78 -25.15
N VAL A 55 -5.56 -16.07 -24.83
CA VAL A 55 -4.33 -16.81 -25.16
C VAL A 55 -4.16 -16.88 -26.69
N VAL A 56 -5.25 -17.17 -27.41
CA VAL A 56 -5.26 -17.15 -28.87
C VAL A 56 -4.98 -15.74 -29.41
N LEU A 57 -5.62 -14.71 -28.88
CA LEU A 57 -5.41 -13.33 -29.35
C LEU A 57 -3.97 -12.87 -29.14
N VAL A 58 -3.35 -13.21 -28.01
CA VAL A 58 -1.96 -12.87 -27.69
C VAL A 58 -1.00 -13.61 -28.61
N ASN A 59 -1.16 -14.94 -28.76
CA ASN A 59 -0.18 -15.77 -29.44
C ASN A 59 -0.34 -15.77 -30.97
N GLN A 60 -1.56 -15.69 -31.48
CA GLN A 60 -1.83 -15.81 -32.94
C GLN A 60 -2.11 -14.45 -33.59
N HIS A 61 -2.66 -13.48 -32.87
CA HIS A 61 -3.05 -12.17 -33.41
C HIS A 61 -2.19 -11.03 -32.89
N ALA A 62 -1.05 -11.35 -32.25
CA ALA A 62 -0.03 -10.40 -31.75
C ALA A 62 -0.58 -9.29 -30.83
N LEU A 63 -1.67 -9.57 -30.09
CA LEU A 63 -2.32 -8.56 -29.24
C LEU A 63 -1.36 -7.97 -28.20
N ALA A 64 -0.57 -8.80 -27.50
CA ALA A 64 0.38 -8.32 -26.50
C ALA A 64 1.48 -7.45 -27.14
N HIS A 65 2.00 -7.84 -28.29
CA HIS A 65 2.98 -7.04 -29.02
C HIS A 65 2.42 -5.66 -29.36
N SER A 66 1.19 -5.62 -29.92
CA SER A 66 0.54 -4.37 -30.29
C SER A 66 0.31 -3.47 -29.07
N LEU A 67 -0.13 -4.02 -27.93
CA LEU A 67 -0.33 -3.25 -26.69
C LEU A 67 1.00 -2.73 -26.12
N ASN A 68 2.06 -3.54 -26.11
CA ASN A 68 3.39 -3.10 -25.68
C ASN A 68 3.91 -1.93 -26.54
N GLU A 69 3.75 -2.00 -27.86
CA GLU A 69 4.11 -0.93 -28.81
C GLU A 69 3.31 0.35 -28.54
N ARG A 70 2.00 0.24 -28.26
CA ARG A 70 1.17 1.40 -27.91
C ARG A 70 1.62 2.07 -26.61
N VAL A 71 1.87 1.29 -25.57
CA VAL A 71 2.38 1.82 -24.29
C VAL A 71 3.76 2.44 -24.49
N ALA A 72 4.64 1.84 -25.30
CA ALA A 72 5.93 2.41 -25.63
C ALA A 72 5.79 3.74 -26.38
N HIS A 73 4.87 3.82 -27.33
CA HIS A 73 4.56 5.07 -28.06
C HIS A 73 4.10 6.18 -27.10
N HIS A 74 3.14 5.91 -26.20
CA HIS A 74 2.69 6.88 -25.20
C HIS A 74 3.83 7.33 -24.30
N SER A 75 4.74 6.42 -23.93
CA SER A 75 5.91 6.74 -23.13
C SER A 75 6.84 7.78 -23.76
N THR A 76 6.90 7.88 -25.08
CA THR A 76 7.76 8.84 -25.79
C THR A 76 7.36 10.30 -25.56
N ALA A 77 6.10 10.56 -25.20
CA ALA A 77 5.63 11.90 -24.88
C ALA A 77 6.21 12.43 -23.55
N PHE A 78 6.75 11.55 -22.71
CA PHE A 78 7.28 11.84 -21.40
C PHE A 78 8.80 11.69 -21.41
N SER A 79 9.54 12.76 -21.08
CA SER A 79 10.99 12.75 -21.01
C SER A 79 11.51 13.47 -19.78
N GLU A 80 12.65 13.03 -19.30
CA GLU A 80 13.37 13.56 -18.15
C GLU A 80 13.69 15.06 -18.25
N SER A 81 13.89 15.56 -19.48
CA SER A 81 14.33 16.95 -19.69
C SER A 81 13.27 17.99 -19.39
N GLY A 82 12.06 17.61 -18.94
CA GLY A 82 10.97 18.56 -18.70
C GLY A 82 10.63 19.45 -19.92
N ARG A 83 11.38 19.27 -21.00
CA ARG A 83 11.13 19.88 -22.29
C ARG A 83 10.11 19.02 -22.99
N MET A 84 8.93 19.31 -22.68
CA MET A 84 7.71 18.85 -23.26
C MET A 84 7.85 18.57 -24.77
N GLY A 85 7.80 17.33 -25.12
CA GLY A 85 6.90 16.96 -26.19
C GLY A 85 5.54 17.52 -25.81
N SER A 86 4.74 17.95 -26.76
CA SER A 86 3.41 18.49 -26.50
C SER A 86 2.71 17.66 -25.43
N ARG A 87 2.14 18.33 -24.41
CA ARG A 87 1.31 17.65 -23.41
C ARG A 87 0.34 16.68 -24.15
N PRO A 88 0.24 15.42 -23.74
CA PRO A 88 -0.64 14.47 -24.42
C PRO A 88 -2.01 15.10 -24.62
N SER A 89 -2.59 14.90 -25.79
CA SER A 89 -3.95 15.34 -26.05
C SER A 89 -4.91 14.51 -25.18
N SER A 90 -6.08 15.03 -24.90
CA SER A 90 -7.11 14.30 -24.15
C SER A 90 -7.45 12.94 -24.78
N ILE A 91 -7.37 12.80 -26.10
CA ILE A 91 -7.64 11.52 -26.76
C ILE A 91 -6.47 10.53 -26.61
N GLU A 92 -5.23 11.02 -26.56
CA GLU A 92 -4.06 10.18 -26.27
C GLU A 92 -4.11 9.59 -24.87
N ASP A 93 -4.44 10.42 -23.86
CA ASP A 93 -4.64 9.95 -22.49
C ASP A 93 -5.80 8.93 -22.39
N MET A 94 -6.90 9.17 -23.12
CA MET A 94 -8.02 8.25 -23.15
C MET A 94 -7.65 6.91 -23.83
N ALA A 95 -6.91 6.93 -24.92
CA ALA A 95 -6.46 5.72 -25.62
C ALA A 95 -5.50 4.91 -24.73
N MET A 96 -4.52 5.58 -24.14
CA MET A 96 -3.61 4.98 -23.16
C MET A 96 -4.39 4.30 -22.02
N VAL A 97 -5.35 4.97 -21.43
CA VAL A 97 -6.17 4.41 -20.34
C VAL A 97 -6.93 3.15 -20.78
N GLU A 98 -7.50 3.12 -21.96
CA GLU A 98 -8.19 1.91 -22.45
C GLU A 98 -7.20 0.75 -22.70
N ALA A 99 -6.01 1.05 -23.22
CA ALA A 99 -4.94 0.05 -23.36
C ALA A 99 -4.49 -0.51 -21.98
N LEU A 100 -4.30 0.36 -20.99
CA LEU A 100 -3.90 -0.04 -19.62
C LEU A 100 -4.98 -0.89 -18.93
N LYS A 101 -6.26 -0.54 -19.08
CA LYS A 101 -7.36 -1.35 -18.55
C LYS A 101 -7.39 -2.74 -19.17
N LEU A 102 -7.15 -2.82 -20.48
CA LEU A 102 -7.09 -4.09 -21.20
C LEU A 102 -5.91 -4.94 -20.72
N ILE A 103 -4.71 -4.36 -20.60
CA ILE A 103 -3.52 -5.05 -20.06
C ILE A 103 -3.80 -5.57 -18.65
N PHE A 104 -4.36 -4.72 -17.78
CA PHE A 104 -4.69 -5.12 -16.42
C PHE A 104 -5.64 -6.32 -16.40
N ASN A 105 -6.73 -6.30 -17.16
CA ASN A 105 -7.69 -7.40 -17.19
C ASN A 105 -7.09 -8.69 -17.78
N ILE A 106 -6.32 -8.60 -18.86
CA ILE A 106 -5.67 -9.78 -19.44
C ILE A 106 -4.71 -10.40 -18.43
N THR A 107 -3.84 -9.60 -17.81
CA THR A 107 -2.86 -10.10 -16.84
C THR A 107 -3.49 -10.58 -15.53
N HIS A 108 -4.66 -10.05 -15.18
CA HIS A 108 -5.43 -10.51 -14.02
C HIS A 108 -6.12 -11.85 -14.25
N PHE A 109 -6.81 -12.01 -15.40
CA PHE A 109 -7.56 -13.22 -15.68
C PHE A 109 -6.69 -14.33 -16.28
N TYR A 110 -5.55 -13.99 -16.89
CA TYR A 110 -4.62 -14.93 -17.55
C TYR A 110 -3.19 -14.68 -17.04
N PRO A 111 -2.87 -15.09 -15.79
CA PRO A 111 -1.54 -14.85 -15.19
C PRO A 111 -0.38 -15.42 -16.00
N ASP A 112 -0.59 -16.50 -16.73
CA ASP A 112 0.41 -17.12 -17.61
C ASP A 112 0.84 -16.20 -18.76
N LEU A 113 0.05 -15.19 -19.10
CA LEU A 113 0.38 -14.19 -20.11
C LEU A 113 1.19 -13.00 -19.57
N ILE A 114 1.39 -12.88 -18.26
CA ILE A 114 2.14 -11.77 -17.66
C ILE A 114 3.52 -11.57 -18.33
N PRO A 115 4.32 -12.62 -18.59
CA PRO A 115 5.63 -12.44 -19.24
C PRO A 115 5.56 -11.76 -20.61
N THR A 116 4.45 -11.91 -21.36
CA THR A 116 4.31 -11.28 -22.67
C THR A 116 4.09 -9.77 -22.62
N PHE A 117 3.69 -9.23 -21.44
CA PHE A 117 3.49 -7.81 -21.16
C PHE A 117 4.65 -7.16 -20.41
N THR A 118 5.63 -7.94 -19.98
CA THR A 118 6.85 -7.42 -19.30
C THR A 118 7.57 -6.32 -20.11
N PRO A 119 7.63 -6.36 -21.46
CA PRO A 119 8.22 -5.26 -22.23
C PRO A 119 7.60 -3.88 -21.96
N SER A 120 6.34 -3.81 -21.55
CA SER A 120 5.69 -2.55 -21.17
C SER A 120 6.21 -1.95 -19.85
N LEU A 121 6.88 -2.71 -19.00
CA LEU A 121 7.27 -2.27 -17.65
C LEU A 121 8.09 -0.96 -17.68
N LYS A 122 9.13 -0.91 -18.49
CA LYS A 122 9.98 0.30 -18.65
C LYS A 122 9.16 1.52 -19.06
N SER A 123 8.29 1.35 -20.03
CA SER A 123 7.44 2.43 -20.57
C SER A 123 6.42 2.90 -19.52
N LEU A 124 5.81 2.00 -18.77
CA LEU A 124 4.88 2.32 -17.69
C LEU A 124 5.56 3.06 -16.54
N VAL A 125 6.77 2.64 -16.18
CA VAL A 125 7.57 3.34 -15.17
C VAL A 125 7.89 4.75 -15.64
N ASN A 126 8.30 4.95 -16.89
CA ASN A 126 8.56 6.27 -17.44
C ASN A 126 7.31 7.16 -17.41
N ILE A 127 6.16 6.65 -17.83
CA ILE A 127 4.88 7.38 -17.76
C ILE A 127 4.56 7.72 -16.30
N LEU A 128 4.69 6.79 -15.36
CA LEU A 128 4.43 7.02 -13.94
C LEU A 128 5.31 8.16 -13.38
N LEU A 129 6.59 8.18 -13.75
CA LEU A 129 7.54 9.18 -13.26
C LEU A 129 7.19 10.58 -13.73
N TYR A 130 6.84 10.75 -14.99
CA TYR A 130 6.79 12.07 -15.64
C TYR A 130 5.38 12.56 -15.99
N HIS A 131 4.35 11.72 -15.90
CA HIS A 131 2.97 12.16 -16.09
C HIS A 131 2.55 13.15 -14.99
N ASP A 132 1.86 14.23 -15.37
CA ASP A 132 1.30 15.18 -14.41
C ASP A 132 0.35 14.49 -13.43
N LEU A 133 0.45 14.85 -12.14
CA LEU A 133 -0.48 14.33 -11.13
C LEU A 133 -1.77 15.15 -11.14
N PRO A 134 -2.93 14.51 -11.30
CA PRO A 134 -4.20 15.19 -11.09
C PRO A 134 -4.37 15.57 -9.60
N SER A 135 -5.34 16.37 -9.31
CA SER A 135 -5.76 16.71 -7.95
C SER A 135 -7.25 16.39 -7.80
N PRO A 136 -7.60 15.42 -6.94
CA PRO A 136 -6.76 14.51 -6.18
C PRO A 136 -5.95 13.52 -7.07
N PRO A 137 -4.83 12.94 -6.55
CA PRO A 137 -3.88 12.24 -7.41
C PRO A 137 -4.31 10.84 -7.87
N LEU A 138 -5.16 10.14 -7.10
CA LEU A 138 -5.61 8.78 -7.42
C LEU A 138 -6.85 8.79 -8.32
N GLN A 139 -6.69 9.40 -9.48
CA GLN A 139 -7.68 9.48 -10.57
C GLN A 139 -7.02 9.03 -11.88
N SER A 140 -7.82 8.95 -12.94
CA SER A 140 -7.31 8.72 -14.30
C SER A 140 -6.30 9.81 -14.70
N PRO A 141 -5.18 9.46 -15.34
CA PRO A 141 -4.74 8.12 -15.75
C PRO A 141 -3.93 7.36 -14.68
N ILE A 142 -3.50 8.04 -13.60
CA ILE A 142 -2.57 7.50 -12.57
C ILE A 142 -3.09 6.16 -12.01
N THR A 143 -4.36 6.06 -11.65
CA THR A 143 -4.95 4.81 -11.13
C THR A 143 -4.76 3.64 -12.08
N TYR A 144 -4.91 3.85 -13.39
CA TYR A 144 -4.77 2.77 -14.38
C TYR A 144 -3.31 2.40 -14.63
N ILE A 145 -2.37 3.35 -14.51
CA ILE A 145 -0.94 3.07 -14.56
C ILE A 145 -0.53 2.21 -13.36
N LEU A 146 -0.98 2.57 -12.14
CA LEU A 146 -0.72 1.79 -10.94
C LEU A 146 -1.29 0.37 -11.04
N ASN A 147 -2.53 0.25 -11.50
CA ASN A 147 -3.19 -1.05 -11.67
C ASN A 147 -2.47 -1.94 -12.71
N ALA A 148 -2.05 -1.38 -13.84
CA ALA A 148 -1.30 -2.14 -14.84
C ALA A 148 0.04 -2.65 -14.27
N LEU A 149 0.77 -1.81 -13.52
CA LEU A 149 2.02 -2.19 -12.86
C LEU A 149 1.83 -3.28 -11.79
N LEU A 150 0.68 -3.33 -11.12
CA LEU A 150 0.41 -4.33 -10.09
C LEU A 150 0.46 -5.76 -10.58
N ASN A 151 0.08 -6.03 -11.82
CA ASN A 151 0.02 -7.39 -12.34
C ASN A 151 1.29 -7.81 -13.07
N LEU A 152 2.18 -6.87 -13.41
CA LEU A 152 3.42 -7.20 -14.12
C LEU A 152 4.46 -7.83 -13.20
N ASP A 153 5.38 -8.59 -13.79
CA ASP A 153 6.54 -9.12 -13.08
C ASP A 153 7.58 -8.00 -12.87
N LEU A 154 7.67 -7.52 -11.64
CA LEU A 154 8.61 -6.47 -11.25
C LEU A 154 10.04 -6.99 -11.07
N ASN A 155 10.24 -8.32 -10.94
CA ASN A 155 11.55 -8.95 -10.81
C ASN A 155 12.27 -9.14 -12.15
N SER A 156 11.57 -8.97 -13.28
CA SER A 156 12.17 -9.21 -14.56
C SER A 156 13.25 -8.16 -14.85
N ALA A 157 14.47 -8.49 -14.48
CA ALA A 157 15.64 -7.86 -15.07
C ALA A 157 15.55 -8.12 -16.58
N GLN A 158 15.52 -7.06 -17.38
CA GLN A 158 15.63 -7.22 -18.83
C GLN A 158 17.09 -7.58 -19.13
N THR A 159 17.44 -8.85 -18.93
CA THR A 159 18.67 -9.41 -19.47
C THR A 159 18.53 -9.41 -20.99
N THR A 160 18.98 -8.34 -21.63
CA THR A 160 19.23 -8.41 -23.06
C THR A 160 20.43 -9.35 -23.27
N PRO A 161 20.30 -10.37 -24.15
CA PRO A 161 21.38 -11.31 -24.40
C PRO A 161 22.68 -10.65 -24.90
N ALA A 162 22.62 -9.37 -25.26
CA ALA A 162 23.73 -8.61 -25.84
C ALA A 162 24.71 -8.00 -24.84
N ASP A 163 24.31 -7.77 -23.58
CA ASP A 163 25.21 -7.20 -22.57
C ASP A 163 24.83 -7.63 -21.15
N PRO A 164 25.47 -8.70 -20.61
CA PRO A 164 25.19 -9.19 -19.25
C PRO A 164 25.69 -8.24 -18.15
N LYS A 165 26.28 -7.10 -18.49
CA LYS A 165 26.71 -6.06 -17.53
C LYS A 165 25.69 -4.96 -17.31
N LEU A 166 24.63 -4.89 -18.13
CA LEU A 166 23.55 -3.93 -17.99
C LEU A 166 22.32 -4.60 -17.35
N ASP A 167 22.51 -5.08 -16.12
CA ASP A 167 21.45 -5.68 -15.30
C ASP A 167 20.70 -4.59 -14.51
N THR A 168 20.21 -3.57 -15.23
CA THR A 168 19.46 -2.50 -14.62
C THR A 168 17.96 -2.83 -14.60
N SER A 169 17.44 -2.96 -13.39
CA SER A 169 15.99 -3.10 -13.23
C SER A 169 15.26 -1.89 -13.82
N PRO A 170 14.24 -2.07 -14.67
CA PRO A 170 13.44 -0.97 -15.17
C PRO A 170 12.82 -0.10 -14.07
N LEU A 171 12.64 -0.65 -12.86
CA LEU A 171 12.13 0.09 -11.69
C LEU A 171 13.18 1.01 -11.04
N PHE A 172 14.46 0.68 -11.19
CA PHE A 172 15.57 1.37 -10.52
C PHE A 172 16.65 1.72 -11.55
N PRO A 173 16.39 2.64 -12.48
CA PRO A 173 17.37 3.05 -13.49
C PRO A 173 18.59 3.68 -12.81
N ASP A 174 19.80 3.42 -13.35
CA ASP A 174 21.07 3.84 -12.75
C ASP A 174 21.16 5.35 -12.51
N GLU A 175 20.57 6.15 -13.39
CA GLU A 175 20.60 7.60 -13.28
C GLU A 175 19.76 8.14 -12.11
N HIS A 176 18.61 7.51 -11.83
CA HIS A 176 17.69 7.90 -10.76
C HIS A 176 17.05 6.69 -10.08
N PRO A 177 17.83 5.88 -9.37
CA PRO A 177 17.33 4.63 -8.79
C PRO A 177 16.22 4.84 -7.75
N GLN A 178 16.18 6.01 -7.11
CA GLN A 178 15.15 6.36 -6.12
C GLN A 178 13.83 6.90 -6.73
N GLY A 179 13.82 7.22 -8.02
CA GLY A 179 12.73 7.97 -8.67
C GLY A 179 11.36 7.33 -8.49
N VAL A 180 11.25 6.02 -8.67
CA VAL A 180 9.97 5.30 -8.51
C VAL A 180 9.49 5.34 -7.05
N ILE A 181 10.37 5.12 -6.09
CA ILE A 181 10.02 5.14 -4.65
C ILE A 181 9.54 6.55 -4.27
N ASP A 182 10.28 7.58 -4.66
CA ASP A 182 9.93 8.98 -4.38
C ASP A 182 8.61 9.36 -5.03
N ARG A 183 8.38 8.90 -6.27
CA ARG A 183 7.14 9.16 -6.98
C ARG A 183 5.93 8.50 -6.30
N LEU A 184 6.01 7.21 -5.99
CA LEU A 184 4.94 6.47 -5.30
C LEU A 184 4.65 7.08 -3.93
N THR A 185 5.68 7.41 -3.17
CA THR A 185 5.55 8.06 -1.86
C THR A 185 4.94 9.46 -1.97
N SER A 186 5.31 10.23 -3.00
CA SER A 186 4.72 11.55 -3.29
C SER A 186 3.23 11.43 -3.63
N ILE A 187 2.85 10.45 -4.46
CA ILE A 187 1.44 10.17 -4.78
C ILE A 187 0.67 9.82 -3.49
N LEU A 188 1.21 8.93 -2.66
CA LEU A 188 0.60 8.54 -1.39
C LEU A 188 0.45 9.74 -0.45
N SER A 189 1.50 10.57 -0.32
CA SER A 189 1.48 11.77 0.52
C SER A 189 0.42 12.78 0.07
N LYS A 190 0.22 12.96 -1.23
CA LYS A 190 -0.84 13.82 -1.77
C LYS A 190 -2.22 13.18 -1.59
N ALA A 191 -2.32 11.87 -1.84
CA ALA A 191 -3.59 11.15 -1.73
C ALA A 191 -4.18 11.24 -0.32
N VAL A 192 -3.38 11.01 0.71
CA VAL A 192 -3.84 11.09 2.11
C VAL A 192 -4.18 12.52 2.58
N LYS A 193 -3.84 13.54 1.79
CA LYS A 193 -4.18 14.93 2.07
C LYS A 193 -5.40 15.43 1.30
N GLU A 194 -5.59 14.94 0.08
CA GLU A 194 -6.52 15.51 -0.90
C GLU A 194 -7.79 14.66 -1.08
N HIS A 195 -7.74 13.35 -0.81
CA HIS A 195 -8.93 12.49 -0.86
C HIS A 195 -9.66 12.48 0.48
N SER A 196 -10.98 12.28 0.42
CA SER A 196 -11.76 11.94 1.60
C SER A 196 -11.44 10.52 2.08
N GLU A 197 -11.64 10.23 3.37
CA GLU A 197 -11.39 8.89 3.91
C GLU A 197 -12.13 7.80 3.14
N ARG A 198 -13.39 8.04 2.78
CA ARG A 198 -14.21 7.07 2.05
C ARG A 198 -13.64 6.72 0.66
N GLU A 199 -13.10 7.72 -0.04
CA GLU A 199 -12.47 7.48 -1.36
C GLU A 199 -11.13 6.77 -1.22
N LEU A 200 -10.40 7.03 -0.12
CA LEU A 200 -9.10 6.41 0.13
C LEU A 200 -9.19 4.90 0.36
N ASP A 201 -10.25 4.39 0.99
CA ASP A 201 -10.35 2.96 1.33
C ASP A 201 -10.23 2.04 0.10
N GLU A 202 -10.72 2.50 -1.05
CA GLU A 202 -10.60 1.75 -2.31
C GLU A 202 -9.43 2.25 -3.18
N ALA A 203 -9.30 3.58 -3.32
CA ALA A 203 -8.38 4.17 -4.29
C ALA A 203 -6.90 3.98 -3.92
N ALA A 204 -6.55 3.96 -2.62
CA ALA A 204 -5.17 3.85 -2.18
C ALA A 204 -4.66 2.40 -2.05
N LEU A 205 -5.54 1.39 -2.07
CA LEU A 205 -5.13 -0.03 -1.97
C LEU A 205 -4.13 -0.43 -3.06
N PRO A 206 -4.37 -0.15 -4.35
CA PRO A 206 -3.42 -0.50 -5.41
C PRO A 206 -2.06 0.16 -5.20
N LEU A 207 -2.04 1.42 -4.76
CA LEU A 207 -0.79 2.16 -4.52
C LEU A 207 0.01 1.55 -3.36
N CYS A 208 -0.62 1.28 -2.21
CA CYS A 208 0.04 0.66 -1.08
C CYS A 208 0.57 -0.75 -1.43
N THR A 209 -0.23 -1.52 -2.17
CA THR A 209 0.18 -2.85 -2.65
C THR A 209 1.37 -2.76 -3.62
N LEU A 210 1.37 -1.77 -4.53
CA LEU A 210 2.49 -1.57 -5.45
C LEU A 210 3.76 -1.15 -4.69
N ILE A 211 3.66 -0.27 -3.69
CA ILE A 211 4.80 0.11 -2.84
C ILE A 211 5.40 -1.13 -2.16
N ARG A 212 4.56 -2.04 -1.63
CA ARG A 212 5.02 -3.30 -1.03
C ARG A 212 5.78 -4.17 -2.04
N ARG A 213 5.23 -4.36 -3.23
CA ARG A 213 5.87 -5.15 -4.29
C ARG A 213 7.19 -4.53 -4.77
N VAL A 214 7.23 -3.20 -4.92
CA VAL A 214 8.47 -2.48 -5.26
C VAL A 214 9.51 -2.62 -4.14
N TYR A 215 9.09 -2.51 -2.86
CA TYR A 215 9.97 -2.71 -1.71
C TYR A 215 10.56 -4.12 -1.66
N GLU A 216 9.77 -5.14 -1.98
CA GLU A 216 10.23 -6.54 -1.98
C GLU A 216 11.43 -6.74 -2.92
N VAL A 217 11.37 -6.18 -4.12
CA VAL A 217 12.41 -6.33 -5.17
C VAL A 217 13.52 -5.28 -5.08
N ALA A 218 13.41 -4.30 -4.17
CA ALA A 218 14.35 -3.20 -4.02
C ALA A 218 15.68 -3.64 -3.42
N SER A 219 16.76 -2.95 -3.80
CA SER A 219 18.07 -3.09 -3.17
C SER A 219 18.04 -2.68 -1.69
N PRO A 220 19.01 -3.11 -0.87
CA PRO A 220 19.09 -2.70 0.54
C PRO A 220 19.08 -1.18 0.73
N GLU A 221 19.72 -0.44 -0.16
CA GLU A 221 19.74 1.04 -0.14
C GLU A 221 18.35 1.62 -0.40
N MET A 222 17.66 1.13 -1.43
CA MET A 222 16.31 1.54 -1.76
C MET A 222 15.30 1.14 -0.67
N LYS A 223 15.50 -0.01 -0.03
CA LYS A 223 14.72 -0.42 1.15
C LYS A 223 14.92 0.54 2.32
N ALA A 224 16.17 0.95 2.59
CA ALA A 224 16.48 1.92 3.63
C ALA A 224 15.82 3.28 3.34
N ARG A 225 15.86 3.75 2.08
CA ARG A 225 15.17 4.97 1.66
C ARG A 225 13.66 4.88 1.87
N THR A 226 13.03 3.78 1.44
CA THR A 226 11.58 3.57 1.60
C THR A 226 11.19 3.60 3.07
N ARG A 227 11.96 2.95 3.94
CA ARG A 227 11.77 3.01 5.40
C ARG A 227 11.87 4.43 5.93
N GLY A 228 12.88 5.18 5.50
CA GLY A 228 13.05 6.59 5.91
C GLY A 228 11.93 7.52 5.49
N LEU A 229 11.19 7.19 4.40
CA LEU A 229 10.08 7.99 3.90
C LEU A 229 8.72 7.63 4.54
N LEU A 230 8.54 6.38 4.95
CA LEU A 230 7.23 5.86 5.37
C LEU A 230 7.15 5.52 6.86
N LEU A 231 8.26 5.16 7.51
CA LEU A 231 8.28 4.91 8.95
C LEU A 231 8.51 6.21 9.73
N PRO A 232 8.04 6.27 10.99
CA PRO A 232 8.27 7.42 11.86
C PRO A 232 9.76 7.72 12.07
N GLY A 233 10.15 8.96 11.80
CA GLY A 233 11.49 9.48 12.05
C GLY A 233 11.64 10.08 13.46
N ASP A 234 12.83 10.64 13.74
CA ASP A 234 13.13 11.25 15.05
C ASP A 234 12.18 12.41 15.38
N GLN A 235 11.83 13.23 14.40
CA GLN A 235 10.89 14.35 14.60
C GLN A 235 9.47 13.88 14.95
N ASP A 236 9.02 12.76 14.38
CA ASP A 236 7.71 12.21 14.72
C ASP A 236 7.62 11.75 16.17
N ARG A 237 8.78 11.42 16.78
CA ARG A 237 8.89 10.92 18.15
C ARG A 237 9.01 12.01 19.22
N GLU A 238 9.02 13.29 18.85
CA GLU A 238 8.94 14.40 19.80
C GLU A 238 7.56 14.47 20.49
N GLN A 239 6.56 13.87 19.89
CA GLN A 239 5.21 13.72 20.41
C GLN A 239 4.72 12.26 20.23
N PRO A 240 3.59 11.85 20.86
CA PRO A 240 3.03 10.54 20.61
C PRO A 240 2.82 10.30 19.12
N LEU A 241 3.27 9.14 18.63
CA LEU A 241 3.16 8.81 17.21
C LEU A 241 1.71 8.95 16.72
N GLY A 242 1.55 9.34 15.46
CA GLY A 242 0.23 9.54 14.84
C GLY A 242 -0.40 10.92 15.11
N LYS A 243 0.15 11.76 16.01
CA LYS A 243 -0.36 13.12 16.24
C LYS A 243 0.19 14.18 15.28
N GLY A 244 1.31 13.89 14.62
CA GLY A 244 1.93 14.80 13.66
C GLY A 244 1.19 14.91 12.32
N GLU A 245 1.72 15.77 11.45
CA GLU A 245 1.20 16.02 10.08
C GLU A 245 2.06 15.35 9.00
N THR A 246 3.10 14.61 9.40
CA THR A 246 3.97 13.85 8.49
C THR A 246 3.20 12.72 7.81
N LEU A 247 3.76 12.19 6.73
CA LEU A 247 3.14 11.06 6.04
C LEU A 247 3.05 9.83 6.97
N SER A 248 4.11 9.52 7.71
CA SER A 248 4.15 8.43 8.69
C SER A 248 3.06 8.58 9.76
N ALA A 249 2.89 9.78 10.33
CA ALA A 249 1.85 10.06 11.33
C ALA A 249 0.43 9.88 10.75
N ARG A 250 0.21 10.32 9.51
CA ARG A 250 -1.08 10.15 8.82
C ARG A 250 -1.35 8.67 8.51
N LEU A 251 -0.34 7.91 8.06
CA LEU A 251 -0.49 6.48 7.82
C LEU A 251 -0.85 5.72 9.10
N LEU A 252 -0.23 6.04 10.23
CA LEU A 252 -0.58 5.45 11.54
C LEU A 252 -2.02 5.77 11.93
N LYS A 253 -2.48 7.00 11.71
CA LYS A 253 -3.86 7.39 11.99
C LYS A 253 -4.86 6.61 11.12
N LEU A 254 -4.56 6.48 9.82
CA LEU A 254 -5.40 5.75 8.87
C LEU A 254 -5.41 4.25 9.17
N SER A 255 -4.29 3.65 9.62
CA SER A 255 -4.22 2.23 9.96
C SER A 255 -5.16 1.82 11.10
N CYS A 256 -5.55 2.77 11.96
CA CYS A 256 -6.47 2.53 13.08
C CYS A 256 -7.88 3.11 12.85
N SER A 257 -8.17 3.66 11.65
CA SER A 257 -9.49 4.22 11.36
C SER A 257 -10.54 3.13 11.17
N PRO A 258 -11.62 3.12 11.96
CA PRO A 258 -12.70 2.14 11.80
C PRO A 258 -13.48 2.32 10.48
N HIS A 259 -13.30 3.45 9.80
CA HIS A 259 -13.97 3.76 8.52
C HIS A 259 -13.18 3.25 7.31
N LEU A 260 -11.97 2.72 7.52
CA LEU A 260 -11.03 2.31 6.47
C LEU A 260 -10.53 0.87 6.71
N PRO A 261 -11.42 -0.13 6.82
CA PRO A 261 -11.00 -1.47 7.22
C PRO A 261 -10.00 -2.09 6.23
N SER A 262 -10.21 -1.91 4.93
CA SER A 262 -9.37 -2.48 3.89
C SER A 262 -8.03 -1.76 3.77
N LEU A 263 -8.05 -0.44 3.77
CA LEU A 263 -6.83 0.37 3.68
C LEU A 263 -6.03 0.29 4.98
N GLY A 264 -6.68 0.32 6.14
CA GLY A 264 -6.02 0.22 7.45
C GLY A 264 -5.22 -1.08 7.57
N GLU A 265 -5.81 -2.19 7.16
CA GLU A 265 -5.13 -3.49 7.10
C GLU A 265 -3.95 -3.48 6.11
N ASN A 266 -4.13 -2.90 4.94
CA ASN A 266 -3.08 -2.82 3.91
C ASN A 266 -1.91 -1.92 4.36
N ILE A 267 -2.19 -0.79 5.03
CA ILE A 267 -1.16 0.08 5.62
C ILE A 267 -0.40 -0.67 6.72
N SER A 268 -1.10 -1.35 7.63
CA SER A 268 -0.47 -2.12 8.70
C SER A 268 0.44 -3.22 8.14
N SER A 269 -0.02 -3.93 7.11
CA SER A 269 0.78 -4.90 6.37
C SER A 269 2.03 -4.27 5.73
N LEU A 270 1.89 -3.09 5.12
CA LEU A 270 3.03 -2.35 4.56
C LEU A 270 4.05 -2.00 5.65
N LEU A 271 3.60 -1.41 6.76
CA LEU A 271 4.47 -1.03 7.87
C LEU A 271 5.16 -2.24 8.53
N PHE A 272 4.47 -3.39 8.57
CA PHE A 272 5.06 -4.64 9.05
C PHE A 272 6.15 -5.17 8.11
N GLU A 273 5.95 -5.10 6.79
CA GLU A 273 6.99 -5.44 5.80
C GLU A 273 8.19 -4.51 5.87
N LEU A 274 7.96 -3.19 6.04
CA LEU A 274 9.02 -2.21 6.25
C LEU A 274 9.80 -2.44 7.54
N SER A 275 9.22 -3.18 8.49
CA SER A 275 9.85 -3.64 9.74
C SER A 275 10.48 -5.03 9.60
N ASP A 276 10.82 -5.45 8.39
CA ASP A 276 11.43 -6.75 8.06
C ASP A 276 10.56 -7.96 8.48
N LYS A 277 9.25 -7.78 8.63
CA LYS A 277 8.29 -8.79 9.16
C LYS A 277 8.67 -9.29 10.56
N ASP A 278 9.40 -8.48 11.32
CA ASP A 278 9.83 -8.76 12.69
C ASP A 278 8.91 -8.02 13.68
N PRO A 279 8.15 -8.73 14.54
CA PRO A 279 7.25 -8.11 15.51
C PRO A 279 7.95 -7.14 16.47
N ASN A 280 9.22 -7.41 16.85
CA ASN A 280 9.97 -6.51 17.72
C ASN A 280 10.27 -5.18 17.02
N LYS A 281 10.80 -5.25 15.78
CA LYS A 281 11.05 -4.06 14.97
C LYS A 281 9.77 -3.30 14.64
N PHE A 282 8.67 -4.02 14.43
CA PHE A 282 7.39 -3.40 14.15
C PHE A 282 6.91 -2.57 15.34
N VAL A 283 6.94 -3.14 16.55
CA VAL A 283 6.60 -2.40 17.77
C VAL A 283 7.57 -1.25 18.01
N GLU A 284 8.86 -1.44 17.76
CA GLU A 284 9.88 -0.38 17.90
C GLU A 284 9.62 0.78 16.92
N ASN A 285 9.24 0.46 15.68
CA ASN A 285 9.01 1.45 14.64
C ASN A 285 7.74 2.27 14.85
N ILE A 286 6.63 1.62 15.21
CA ILE A 286 5.31 2.30 15.23
C ILE A 286 4.67 2.40 16.62
N GLY A 287 5.29 1.83 17.64
CA GLY A 287 4.74 1.75 19.00
C GLY A 287 3.73 0.61 19.14
N TYR A 288 3.65 0.06 20.36
CA TYR A 288 2.74 -1.05 20.66
C TYR A 288 1.26 -0.71 20.41
N GLY A 289 0.88 0.55 20.69
CA GLY A 289 -0.51 1.00 20.52
C GLY A 289 -1.03 0.81 19.10
N TYR A 290 -0.19 0.99 18.06
CA TYR A 290 -0.54 0.77 16.66
C TYR A 290 -0.30 -0.66 16.20
N ALA A 291 0.71 -1.35 16.77
CA ALA A 291 1.09 -2.69 16.36
C ALA A 291 0.13 -3.79 16.88
N ALA A 292 -0.42 -3.60 18.07
CA ALA A 292 -1.14 -4.64 18.82
C ALA A 292 -2.32 -5.24 18.04
N GLY A 293 -3.14 -4.40 17.41
CA GLY A 293 -4.31 -4.85 16.64
C GLY A 293 -3.92 -5.75 15.48
N PHE A 294 -2.94 -5.35 14.69
CA PHE A 294 -2.43 -6.12 13.56
C PHE A 294 -1.79 -7.43 13.99
N LEU A 295 -0.92 -7.42 15.02
CA LEU A 295 -0.27 -8.62 15.52
C LEU A 295 -1.29 -9.64 16.03
N SER A 296 -2.30 -9.17 16.77
CA SER A 296 -3.38 -10.01 17.29
C SER A 296 -4.24 -10.62 16.17
N SER A 297 -4.65 -9.84 15.18
CA SER A 297 -5.48 -10.32 14.06
C SER A 297 -4.78 -11.37 13.19
N HIS A 298 -3.44 -11.33 13.13
CA HIS A 298 -2.63 -12.29 12.38
C HIS A 298 -2.07 -13.44 13.22
N ASN A 299 -2.46 -13.55 14.50
CA ASN A 299 -1.95 -14.55 15.44
C ASN A 299 -0.41 -14.52 15.57
N ILE A 300 0.17 -13.32 15.49
CA ILE A 300 1.61 -13.11 15.69
C ILE A 300 1.83 -12.79 17.18
N GLU A 301 2.77 -13.50 17.80
CA GLU A 301 3.10 -13.28 19.22
C GLU A 301 3.58 -11.85 19.46
N VAL A 302 2.99 -11.22 20.47
CA VAL A 302 3.40 -9.88 20.91
C VAL A 302 4.72 -10.02 21.66
N PRO A 303 5.74 -9.22 21.31
CA PRO A 303 7.03 -9.26 22.00
C PRO A 303 6.89 -8.95 23.50
N ALA A 304 7.52 -9.75 24.35
CA ALA A 304 7.53 -9.54 25.81
C ALA A 304 8.09 -8.16 26.21
N SER A 305 8.99 -7.60 25.38
CA SER A 305 9.53 -6.25 25.54
C SER A 305 8.49 -5.14 25.41
N ALA A 306 7.37 -5.41 24.75
CA ALA A 306 6.29 -4.44 24.52
C ALA A 306 5.25 -4.43 25.65
N THR A 307 5.11 -5.55 26.37
CA THR A 307 4.06 -5.72 27.38
C THR A 307 4.48 -5.25 28.77
N GLY A 308 5.74 -4.86 28.97
CA GLY A 308 6.24 -4.41 30.29
C GLY A 308 6.22 -5.47 31.39
N VAL A 309 5.79 -6.70 31.08
CA VAL A 309 5.71 -7.81 32.01
C VAL A 309 6.97 -8.65 31.90
N GLY A 310 7.94 -8.31 32.74
CA GLY A 310 9.07 -9.19 33.00
C GLY A 310 10.40 -8.79 32.37
N SER A 311 11.12 -7.96 33.10
CA SER A 311 12.51 -8.28 33.46
C SER A 311 13.09 -7.20 34.37
N SER A 312 13.26 -7.56 35.63
CA SER A 312 14.16 -6.94 36.61
C SER A 312 15.64 -7.21 36.28
N SER A 313 16.02 -7.39 35.04
CA SER A 313 17.43 -7.52 34.63
C SER A 313 17.91 -6.22 33.98
N ARG A 314 18.46 -5.36 34.83
CA ARG A 314 19.05 -4.05 34.51
C ARG A 314 20.34 -4.08 33.66
N GLU A 315 20.74 -5.20 33.06
CA GLU A 315 22.07 -5.31 32.48
C GLU A 315 22.18 -5.09 30.96
N ASN A 316 21.05 -4.91 30.20
CA ASN A 316 21.11 -4.59 28.76
C ASN A 316 20.36 -3.29 28.38
N ALA A 317 20.19 -2.37 29.31
CA ALA A 317 19.40 -1.13 29.15
C ALA A 317 20.13 0.03 28.44
N ASN A 318 21.29 -0.19 27.84
CA ASN A 318 22.15 0.92 27.39
C ASN A 318 21.92 1.45 25.96
N VAL A 319 20.89 0.97 25.21
CA VAL A 319 20.63 1.50 23.86
C VAL A 319 19.15 1.86 23.59
N ARG A 320 18.20 1.53 24.47
CA ARG A 320 16.76 1.66 24.19
C ARG A 320 15.91 2.41 25.24
N GLY A 321 16.53 3.12 26.18
CA GLY A 321 15.85 3.81 27.29
C GLY A 321 15.11 5.10 26.93
N ASP A 322 15.18 5.57 25.68
CA ASP A 322 14.71 6.91 25.32
C ASP A 322 13.31 7.01 24.72
N VAL A 323 12.61 5.88 24.51
CA VAL A 323 11.31 5.87 23.83
C VAL A 323 10.26 5.12 24.65
N ASN A 324 9.08 5.72 24.79
CA ASN A 324 7.91 5.06 25.38
C ASN A 324 7.44 3.92 24.46
N PRO A 325 7.45 2.65 24.91
CA PRO A 325 7.12 1.50 24.05
C PRO A 325 5.66 1.49 23.58
N ILE A 326 4.75 2.13 24.30
CA ILE A 326 3.32 2.16 23.97
C ILE A 326 3.03 3.24 22.93
N THR A 327 3.51 4.47 23.17
CA THR A 327 3.19 5.63 22.32
C THR A 327 4.23 5.90 21.25
N GLY A 328 5.41 5.27 21.32
CA GLY A 328 6.55 5.52 20.46
C GLY A 328 7.19 6.90 20.62
N GLN A 329 6.77 7.69 21.61
CA GLN A 329 7.31 9.01 21.90
C GLN A 329 8.66 8.91 22.58
N ARG A 330 9.59 9.80 22.20
CA ARG A 330 10.89 9.93 22.90
C ARG A 330 10.68 10.55 24.30
N TRP A 331 11.34 10.00 25.32
CA TRP A 331 11.35 10.58 26.65
C TRP A 331 12.15 11.88 26.66
N SER A 332 11.48 13.02 26.84
CA SER A 332 12.18 14.26 27.15
C SER A 332 12.46 14.33 28.66
N PRO A 333 13.48 15.10 29.12
CA PRO A 333 13.71 15.34 30.56
C PRO A 333 12.47 15.92 31.25
N GLU A 334 11.67 16.70 30.53
CA GLU A 334 10.42 17.30 31.03
C GLU A 334 9.29 16.25 31.17
N ASN A 335 9.22 15.27 30.29
CA ASN A 335 8.27 14.16 30.41
C ASN A 335 8.69 13.12 31.45
N LYS A 336 9.99 13.03 31.78
CA LYS A 336 10.46 12.23 32.95
C LYS A 336 9.99 12.82 34.26
N GLN A 337 9.88 14.13 34.38
CA GLN A 337 9.36 14.80 35.59
C GLN A 337 7.83 14.65 35.72
N GLN A 338 7.09 14.39 34.65
CA GLN A 338 5.66 14.08 34.73
C GLN A 338 5.36 12.62 35.18
N GLN A 339 6.36 11.73 35.16
CA GLN A 339 6.26 10.39 35.77
C GLN A 339 6.68 10.34 37.22
N ASP A 340 7.40 11.36 37.74
CA ASP A 340 7.49 11.66 39.16
C ASP A 340 6.23 12.42 39.65
N LEU A 341 5.04 11.88 39.30
CA LEU A 341 3.86 12.17 40.11
C LEU A 341 4.22 11.73 41.53
N PRO A 342 4.00 12.58 42.53
CA PRO A 342 4.22 12.18 43.92
C PRO A 342 3.53 10.83 44.09
N GLU A 343 4.26 9.87 44.64
CA GLU A 343 3.70 8.55 44.95
C GLU A 343 2.35 8.77 45.62
N MET A 344 1.29 8.26 45.00
CA MET A 344 -0.04 8.35 45.56
C MET A 344 0.05 7.81 47.00
N THR A 345 -0.51 8.56 47.94
CA THR A 345 -0.63 8.08 49.31
C THR A 345 -1.43 6.76 49.31
N GLU A 346 -1.24 5.91 50.30
CA GLU A 346 -1.98 4.65 50.41
C GLU A 346 -3.51 4.88 50.36
N GLU A 347 -3.99 5.96 50.98
CA GLU A 347 -5.40 6.37 50.96
C GLU A 347 -5.89 6.79 49.53
N GLU A 348 -5.01 7.36 48.70
CA GLU A 348 -5.33 7.71 47.32
C GLU A 348 -5.32 6.47 46.40
N LYS A 349 -4.39 5.54 46.64
CA LYS A 349 -4.36 4.25 45.94
C LYS A 349 -5.62 3.42 46.22
N GLU A 350 -6.04 3.38 47.46
CA GLU A 350 -7.23 2.65 47.92
C GLU A 350 -8.50 3.25 47.30
N ARG A 351 -8.62 4.58 47.30
CA ARG A 351 -9.75 5.30 46.69
C ARG A 351 -9.83 5.12 45.18
N GLU A 352 -8.70 5.11 44.48
CA GLU A 352 -8.63 4.88 43.06
C GLU A 352 -8.88 3.40 42.71
N ALA A 353 -8.42 2.46 43.54
CA ALA A 353 -8.73 1.03 43.40
C ALA A 353 -10.23 0.75 43.57
N GLU A 354 -10.89 1.37 44.56
CA GLU A 354 -12.35 1.28 44.73
C GLU A 354 -13.11 1.85 43.52
N ARG A 355 -12.66 2.98 42.98
CA ARG A 355 -13.25 3.62 41.82
C ARG A 355 -13.13 2.76 40.59
N LEU A 356 -11.97 2.16 40.33
CA LEU A 356 -11.74 1.22 39.26
C LEU A 356 -12.58 -0.05 39.41
N PHE A 357 -12.71 -0.57 40.63
CA PHE A 357 -13.56 -1.71 40.93
C PHE A 357 -15.03 -1.45 40.57
N VAL A 358 -15.57 -0.32 41.03
CA VAL A 358 -16.96 0.08 40.74
C VAL A 358 -17.18 0.28 39.21
N LEU A 359 -16.20 0.89 38.54
CA LEU A 359 -16.26 1.07 37.09
C LEU A 359 -16.27 -0.27 36.36
N PHE A 360 -15.43 -1.20 36.78
CA PHE A 360 -15.33 -2.54 36.18
C PHE A 360 -16.62 -3.36 36.37
N GLU A 361 -17.20 -3.31 37.58
CA GLU A 361 -18.48 -3.95 37.88
C GLU A 361 -19.64 -3.35 37.04
N ARG A 362 -19.63 -2.04 36.81
CA ARG A 362 -20.58 -1.37 35.90
C ARG A 362 -20.44 -1.83 34.45
N LEU A 363 -19.22 -1.91 33.94
CA LEU A 363 -18.94 -2.38 32.58
C LEU A 363 -19.35 -3.85 32.41
N ARG A 364 -19.16 -4.67 33.45
CA ARG A 364 -19.62 -6.05 33.47
C ARG A 364 -21.15 -6.17 33.49
N ALA A 365 -21.81 -5.36 34.34
CA ALA A 365 -23.25 -5.34 34.44
C ALA A 365 -23.95 -4.87 33.15
N THR A 366 -23.28 -4.03 32.35
CA THR A 366 -23.75 -3.58 31.03
C THR A 366 -23.40 -4.53 29.88
N GLY A 367 -22.70 -5.63 30.16
CA GLY A 367 -22.31 -6.61 29.13
C GLY A 367 -21.21 -6.17 28.18
N VAL A 368 -20.54 -5.04 28.48
CA VAL A 368 -19.44 -4.51 27.67
C VAL A 368 -18.14 -5.30 27.88
N VAL A 369 -17.96 -5.91 29.07
CA VAL A 369 -16.77 -6.70 29.43
C VAL A 369 -17.23 -8.01 30.08
N ASP A 370 -16.82 -9.14 29.51
CA ASP A 370 -17.09 -10.48 30.04
C ASP A 370 -15.79 -11.12 30.60
N VAL A 371 -15.11 -10.41 31.50
CA VAL A 371 -13.88 -10.87 32.15
C VAL A 371 -14.04 -10.73 33.66
N LYS A 372 -13.45 -11.67 34.44
CA LYS A 372 -13.41 -11.55 35.91
C LYS A 372 -12.62 -10.29 36.30
N ASN A 373 -13.13 -9.59 37.30
CA ASN A 373 -12.45 -8.40 37.83
C ASN A 373 -11.03 -8.78 38.31
N PRO A 374 -9.97 -8.09 37.79
CA PRO A 374 -8.58 -8.41 38.14
C PRO A 374 -8.28 -8.36 39.63
N VAL A 375 -8.94 -7.45 40.36
CA VAL A 375 -8.79 -7.33 41.84
C VAL A 375 -9.40 -8.55 42.52
N GLN A 376 -10.57 -9.00 42.06
CA GLN A 376 -11.22 -10.19 42.61
C GLN A 376 -10.43 -11.45 42.23
N GLN A 377 -9.86 -11.51 41.04
CA GLN A 377 -9.00 -12.61 40.65
C GLN A 377 -7.71 -12.67 41.47
N ALA A 378 -7.07 -11.52 41.73
CA ALA A 378 -5.89 -11.45 42.57
C ALA A 378 -6.17 -11.83 44.02
N ARG A 379 -7.38 -11.53 44.54
CA ARG A 379 -7.85 -11.96 45.85
C ARG A 379 -8.11 -13.46 45.91
N ASP A 380 -8.80 -14.01 44.90
CA ASP A 380 -9.07 -15.44 44.77
C ASP A 380 -7.77 -16.26 44.62
N GLU A 381 -6.74 -15.67 44.01
CA GLU A 381 -5.40 -16.25 43.85
C GLU A 381 -4.48 -16.06 45.04
N GLY A 382 -4.94 -15.39 46.10
CA GLY A 382 -4.18 -15.18 47.34
C GLY A 382 -3.01 -14.21 47.20
N ARG A 383 -3.06 -13.29 46.23
CA ARG A 383 -2.02 -12.29 46.02
C ARG A 383 -2.20 -10.99 46.85
N PHE A 384 -3.29 -10.90 47.58
CA PHE A 384 -3.55 -9.84 48.55
C PHE A 384 -3.56 -10.44 49.96
N GLU A 385 -2.66 -9.97 50.84
CA GLU A 385 -2.78 -10.14 52.28
C GLU A 385 -3.67 -9.01 52.80
N GLU A 386 -4.79 -9.36 53.48
CA GLU A 386 -5.52 -8.39 54.30
C GLU A 386 -4.61 -8.03 55.48
N LEU A 387 -4.16 -6.80 55.53
CA LEU A 387 -3.54 -6.24 56.75
C LEU A 387 -4.67 -5.94 57.71
N ASP A 388 -4.70 -6.65 58.85
CA ASP A 388 -5.59 -6.40 59.96
C ASP A 388 -5.36 -4.98 60.55
#